data_cd0f8c72a902c8c7426e2035cb15ff95
#
_entry.id   cd0f8c72a902c8c7426e2035cb15ff95
#
_cell.length_a   1.000
_cell.length_b   1.000
_cell.length_c   1.000
_cell.angle_alpha   90.00
_cell.angle_beta   90.00
_cell.angle_gamma   90.00
#
_symmetry.space_group_name_H-M   'P 1'
#
loop_
_entity.id
_entity.type
_entity.pdbx_description
1 polymer ?
#
loop_
_entity_poly.entity_id
_entity_poly.type
_entity_poly.pdbx_seq_one_letter_code
_entity_poly.pdbx_strand_id
1 'polypeptide(L)'
;SLLHRFATWKGRIDKKLNSKYVAPQDYDLDKDAQVAHANIAIVNSNIIGRGPGQSVERDCLPQAFSDFIYVIIIEELGIMGATFVVLLYIVLLFRSARIATRCENNFPAFLILGLAMMLVIQATFNMLVAVGIAPVTGQPLPLISRGGTSTIINCAYIGAILSVSRSAKKKTENLALKEI
;
A
#
# COMPACT_ATOMS: atom_id res chain seq x y z
N SER A 1 14.09 14.90 18.57
CA SER A 1 13.97 14.37 17.19
C SER A 1 12.55 14.15 16.70
N LEU A 2 11.56 13.82 17.54
CA LEU A 2 10.14 13.73 17.16
C LEU A 2 9.57 15.09 16.73
N LEU A 3 9.92 16.15 17.43
CA LEU A 3 9.50 17.53 17.11
C LEU A 3 10.00 17.99 15.73
N HIS A 4 11.20 17.58 15.35
CA HIS A 4 11.77 17.91 14.03
C HIS A 4 10.98 17.19 12.91
N ARG A 5 10.57 15.93 13.11
CA ARG A 5 9.73 15.19 12.17
C ARG A 5 8.33 15.82 12.03
N PHE A 6 7.76 16.27 13.15
CA PHE A 6 6.46 16.95 13.16
C PHE A 6 6.51 18.29 12.39
N ALA A 7 7.57 19.08 12.60
CA ALA A 7 7.77 20.33 11.87
C ALA A 7 7.94 20.11 10.36
N THR A 8 8.69 19.08 9.98
CA THR A 8 8.87 18.70 8.56
C THR A 8 7.55 18.23 7.94
N TRP A 9 6.75 17.48 8.68
CA TRP A 9 5.44 16.99 8.24
C TRP A 9 4.44 18.15 8.06
N LYS A 10 4.37 19.04 9.05
CA LYS A 10 3.53 20.23 8.99
C LYS A 10 3.91 21.11 7.80
N GLY A 11 5.20 21.35 7.58
CA GLY A 11 5.68 22.13 6.43
C GLY A 11 5.31 21.49 5.07
N ARG A 12 5.30 20.17 4.97
CA ARG A 12 4.87 19.45 3.75
C ARG A 12 3.36 19.56 3.51
N ILE A 13 2.56 19.49 4.57
CA ILE A 13 1.09 19.65 4.50
C ILE A 13 0.74 21.10 4.12
N ASP A 14 1.37 22.09 4.78
CA ASP A 14 1.14 23.51 4.50
C ASP A 14 1.54 23.88 3.07
N LYS A 15 2.68 23.35 2.58
CA LYS A 15 3.13 23.54 1.20
C LYS A 15 2.11 22.97 0.20
N LYS A 16 1.49 21.83 0.52
CA LYS A 16 0.51 21.18 -0.35
C LYS A 16 -0.86 21.86 -0.34
N LEU A 17 -1.31 22.34 0.82
CA LEU A 17 -2.56 23.09 0.94
C LEU A 17 -2.48 24.46 0.28
N ASN A 18 -1.29 25.08 0.30
CA ASN A 18 -1.05 26.41 -0.30
C ASN A 18 -0.53 26.34 -1.74
N SER A 19 -0.20 25.17 -2.28
CA SER A 19 0.20 25.03 -3.67
C SER A 19 -1.01 25.25 -4.56
N LYS A 20 -1.09 26.41 -5.24
CA LYS A 20 -1.93 26.61 -6.41
C LYS A 20 -1.57 25.50 -7.42
N TYR A 21 -2.58 24.98 -8.11
CA TYR A 21 -2.38 24.05 -9.22
C TYR A 21 -1.34 24.66 -10.18
N VAL A 22 -0.16 24.08 -10.17
CA VAL A 22 0.93 24.47 -11.08
C VAL A 22 0.81 23.52 -12.27
N ALA A 23 0.76 24.09 -13.48
CA ALA A 23 0.74 23.26 -14.69
C ALA A 23 2.01 22.38 -14.75
N PRO A 24 1.95 21.16 -15.33
CA PRO A 24 3.11 20.27 -15.41
C PRO A 24 4.36 20.90 -16.06
N GLN A 25 4.18 21.96 -16.85
CA GLN A 25 5.25 22.70 -17.53
C GLN A 25 6.06 23.62 -16.61
N ASP A 26 5.48 24.02 -15.46
CA ASP A 26 6.07 24.96 -14.50
C ASP A 26 6.57 24.26 -13.21
N TYR A 27 6.66 22.92 -13.22
CA TYR A 27 7.20 22.15 -12.09
C TYR A 27 8.70 22.41 -11.95
N ASP A 28 9.10 22.85 -10.74
CA ASP A 28 10.50 22.95 -10.35
C ASP A 28 11.06 21.51 -10.15
N LEU A 29 11.61 20.94 -11.23
CA LEU A 29 12.12 19.57 -11.28
C LEU A 29 13.20 19.28 -10.24
N ASP A 30 13.90 20.30 -9.74
CA ASP A 30 14.93 20.14 -8.72
C ASP A 30 14.37 19.98 -7.29
N LYS A 31 13.19 20.54 -7.03
CA LYS A 31 12.61 20.54 -5.67
C LYS A 31 11.55 19.47 -5.44
N ASP A 32 10.79 19.14 -6.47
CA ASP A 32 9.67 18.20 -6.41
C ASP A 32 9.77 17.11 -7.50
N ALA A 33 10.99 16.79 -7.95
CA ALA A 33 11.26 15.86 -9.05
C ALA A 33 10.49 14.52 -8.92
N GLN A 34 10.46 13.92 -7.74
CA GLN A 34 9.78 12.64 -7.52
C GLN A 34 8.27 12.74 -7.73
N VAL A 35 7.64 13.83 -7.25
CA VAL A 35 6.20 14.03 -7.41
C VAL A 35 5.85 14.43 -8.85
N ALA A 36 6.73 15.21 -9.50
CA ALA A 36 6.56 15.59 -10.89
C ALA A 36 6.62 14.35 -11.81
N HIS A 37 7.62 13.49 -11.65
CA HIS A 37 7.75 12.24 -12.41
C HIS A 37 6.60 11.28 -12.15
N ALA A 38 6.12 11.18 -10.90
CA ALA A 38 4.94 10.39 -10.57
C ALA A 38 3.68 10.90 -11.29
N ASN A 39 3.48 12.22 -11.34
CA ASN A 39 2.35 12.80 -12.06
C ASN A 39 2.46 12.61 -13.57
N ILE A 40 3.66 12.75 -14.14
CA ILE A 40 3.91 12.50 -15.57
C ILE A 40 3.61 11.03 -15.92
N ALA A 41 4.05 10.08 -15.09
CA ALA A 41 3.76 8.66 -15.26
C ALA A 41 2.25 8.38 -15.27
N ILE A 42 1.49 9.00 -14.34
CA ILE A 42 0.04 8.84 -14.24
C ILE A 42 -0.67 9.46 -15.47
N VAL A 43 -0.26 10.66 -15.90
CA VAL A 43 -0.86 11.34 -17.06
C VAL A 43 -0.57 10.57 -18.35
N ASN A 44 0.61 9.98 -18.49
CA ASN A 44 1.01 9.18 -19.64
C ASN A 44 0.44 7.76 -19.63
N SER A 45 -0.16 7.32 -18.50
CA SER A 45 -0.78 6.01 -18.42
C SER A 45 -2.11 5.99 -19.18
N ASN A 46 -2.27 4.99 -20.04
CA ASN A 46 -3.55 4.66 -20.68
C ASN A 46 -4.35 3.66 -19.82
N ILE A 47 -5.58 3.37 -20.23
CA ILE A 47 -6.44 2.37 -19.55
C ILE A 47 -5.74 1.00 -19.46
N ILE A 48 -4.99 0.61 -20.50
CA ILE A 48 -4.30 -0.70 -20.61
C ILE A 48 -2.82 -0.60 -20.18
N GLY A 49 -2.27 0.61 -19.97
CA GLY A 49 -0.85 0.83 -19.69
C GLY A 49 0.05 0.70 -20.94
N ARG A 50 1.36 0.90 -20.73
CA ARG A 50 2.39 0.79 -21.80
C ARG A 50 2.91 -0.62 -21.99
N GLY A 51 2.58 -1.52 -21.09
CA GLY A 51 3.08 -2.89 -21.04
C GLY A 51 4.17 -3.11 -19.98
N PRO A 52 4.29 -4.35 -19.46
CA PRO A 52 5.26 -4.68 -18.42
C PRO A 52 6.70 -4.41 -18.88
N GLY A 53 7.49 -3.72 -18.06
CA GLY A 53 8.89 -3.42 -18.33
C GLY A 53 9.14 -2.20 -19.23
N GLN A 54 8.10 -1.49 -19.70
CA GLN A 54 8.22 -0.31 -20.57
C GLN A 54 8.01 1.03 -19.82
N SER A 55 8.16 1.03 -18.52
CA SER A 55 8.12 2.27 -17.73
C SER A 55 9.35 3.12 -18.03
N VAL A 56 9.14 4.36 -18.44
CA VAL A 56 10.19 5.35 -18.69
C VAL A 56 10.61 6.03 -17.37
N GLU A 57 9.64 6.26 -16.50
CA GLU A 57 9.86 6.96 -15.24
C GLU A 57 10.57 6.10 -14.18
N ARG A 58 10.63 4.78 -14.39
CA ARG A 58 11.32 3.83 -13.51
C ARG A 58 12.80 4.17 -13.30
N ASP A 59 13.47 4.59 -14.35
CA ASP A 59 14.91 4.88 -14.32
C ASP A 59 15.19 6.31 -13.82
N CYS A 60 14.18 7.17 -13.82
CA CYS A 60 14.26 8.55 -13.33
C CYS A 60 13.97 8.70 -11.83
N LEU A 61 13.30 7.72 -11.20
CA LEU A 61 12.92 7.77 -9.80
C LEU A 61 13.94 7.04 -8.91
N PRO A 62 14.69 7.72 -8.01
CA PRO A 62 15.74 7.11 -7.18
C PRO A 62 15.22 6.01 -6.24
N GLN A 63 13.94 6.06 -5.85
CA GLN A 63 13.26 5.09 -4.96
C GLN A 63 12.02 4.48 -5.62
N ALA A 64 12.05 4.32 -6.93
CA ALA A 64 10.94 3.81 -7.73
C ALA A 64 10.37 2.48 -7.19
N PHE A 65 11.24 1.54 -6.85
CA PHE A 65 10.85 0.20 -6.37
C PHE A 65 10.45 0.13 -4.88
N SER A 66 10.66 1.21 -4.11
CA SER A 66 10.29 1.28 -2.71
C SER A 66 8.96 2.02 -2.54
N ASP A 67 8.98 3.32 -2.70
CA ASP A 67 7.88 4.19 -2.30
C ASP A 67 6.88 4.48 -3.43
N PHE A 68 7.38 4.45 -4.69
CA PHE A 68 6.59 4.81 -5.88
C PHE A 68 6.26 3.61 -6.77
N ILE A 69 6.37 2.38 -6.25
CA ILE A 69 6.05 1.17 -7.03
C ILE A 69 4.62 1.18 -7.59
N TYR A 70 3.67 1.80 -6.87
CA TYR A 70 2.29 1.92 -7.33
C TYR A 70 2.16 2.80 -8.58
N VAL A 71 2.99 3.85 -8.70
CA VAL A 71 3.05 4.69 -9.92
C VAL A 71 3.54 3.87 -11.11
N ILE A 72 4.56 3.03 -10.91
CA ILE A 72 5.08 2.15 -11.96
C ILE A 72 3.99 1.15 -12.40
N ILE A 73 3.23 0.60 -11.45
CA ILE A 73 2.10 -0.28 -11.76
C ILE A 73 1.05 0.44 -12.59
N ILE A 74 0.74 1.71 -12.29
CA ILE A 74 -0.18 2.53 -13.07
C ILE A 74 0.38 2.76 -14.48
N GLU A 75 1.67 3.06 -14.64
CA GLU A 75 2.29 3.32 -15.93
C GLU A 75 2.35 2.07 -16.81
N GLU A 76 2.76 0.92 -16.25
CA GLU A 76 2.94 -0.33 -16.98
C GLU A 76 1.63 -1.08 -17.26
N LEU A 77 0.76 -1.22 -16.26
CA LEU A 77 -0.47 -2.01 -16.33
C LEU A 77 -1.73 -1.14 -16.48
N GLY A 78 -1.57 0.16 -16.46
CA GLY A 78 -2.69 1.10 -16.56
C GLY A 78 -3.58 1.12 -15.32
N ILE A 79 -4.72 1.77 -15.47
CA ILE A 79 -5.74 1.87 -14.41
C ILE A 79 -6.27 0.48 -14.02
N MET A 80 -6.32 -0.48 -14.95
CA MET A 80 -6.75 -1.85 -14.65
C MET A 80 -5.81 -2.53 -13.67
N GLY A 81 -4.49 -2.41 -13.84
CA GLY A 81 -3.51 -2.97 -12.90
C GLY A 81 -3.58 -2.31 -11.52
N ALA A 82 -3.73 -0.99 -11.48
CA ALA A 82 -3.90 -0.24 -10.24
C ALA A 82 -5.15 -0.70 -9.46
N THR A 83 -6.28 -0.84 -10.15
CA THR A 83 -7.55 -1.31 -9.58
C THR A 83 -7.43 -2.75 -9.08
N PHE A 84 -6.73 -3.61 -9.82
CA PHE A 84 -6.48 -4.99 -9.41
C PHE A 84 -5.70 -5.06 -8.08
N VAL A 85 -4.68 -4.23 -7.91
CA VAL A 85 -3.90 -4.16 -6.65
C VAL A 85 -4.80 -3.73 -5.49
N VAL A 86 -5.63 -2.69 -5.66
CA VAL A 86 -6.60 -2.25 -4.64
C VAL A 86 -7.55 -3.39 -4.26
N LEU A 87 -8.07 -4.10 -5.28
CA LEU A 87 -8.98 -5.23 -5.06
C LEU A 87 -8.32 -6.33 -4.23
N LEU A 88 -7.04 -6.65 -4.45
CA LEU A 88 -6.32 -7.65 -3.65
C LEU A 88 -6.26 -7.26 -2.16
N TYR A 89 -6.03 -5.99 -1.82
CA TYR A 89 -6.04 -5.54 -0.43
C TYR A 89 -7.45 -5.59 0.18
N ILE A 90 -8.48 -5.26 -0.59
CA ILE A 90 -9.89 -5.40 -0.15
C ILE A 90 -10.22 -6.87 0.13
N VAL A 91 -9.82 -7.78 -0.76
CA VAL A 91 -10.01 -9.23 -0.59
C VAL A 91 -9.26 -9.73 0.66
N LEU A 92 -8.03 -9.27 0.89
CA LEU A 92 -7.25 -9.60 2.07
C LEU A 92 -7.99 -9.17 3.35
N LEU A 93 -8.47 -7.94 3.40
CA LEU A 93 -9.23 -7.42 4.54
C LEU A 93 -10.51 -8.22 4.77
N PHE A 94 -11.29 -8.46 3.72
CA PHE A 94 -12.55 -9.21 3.81
C PHE A 94 -12.33 -10.66 4.28
N ARG A 95 -11.30 -11.33 3.76
CA ARG A 95 -10.95 -12.68 4.21
C ARG A 95 -10.50 -12.70 5.66
N SER A 96 -9.69 -11.73 6.08
CA SER A 96 -9.24 -11.61 7.48
C SER A 96 -10.42 -11.36 8.42
N ALA A 97 -11.35 -10.50 8.05
CA ALA A 97 -12.58 -10.26 8.80
C ALA A 97 -13.44 -11.54 8.91
N ARG A 98 -13.58 -12.29 7.79
CA ARG A 98 -14.32 -13.57 7.81
C ARG A 98 -13.66 -14.65 8.68
N ILE A 99 -12.33 -14.66 8.77
CA ILE A 99 -11.60 -15.57 9.69
C ILE A 99 -11.84 -15.12 11.14
N ALA A 100 -11.77 -13.84 11.41
CA ALA A 100 -11.99 -13.27 12.75
C ALA A 100 -13.38 -13.63 13.30
N THR A 101 -14.44 -13.60 12.47
CA THR A 101 -15.80 -13.99 12.89
C THR A 101 -15.95 -15.48 13.21
N ARG A 102 -15.02 -16.33 12.78
CA ARG A 102 -15.02 -17.77 13.08
C ARG A 102 -14.21 -18.13 14.33
N CYS A 103 -13.52 -17.18 14.93
CA CYS A 103 -12.76 -17.38 16.15
C CYS A 103 -13.70 -17.25 17.37
N GLU A 104 -13.73 -18.25 18.25
CA GLU A 104 -14.49 -18.19 19.49
C GLU A 104 -13.88 -17.25 20.53
N ASN A 105 -12.54 -17.16 20.54
CA ASN A 105 -11.83 -16.29 21.45
C ASN A 105 -11.65 -14.89 20.84
N ASN A 106 -11.90 -13.86 21.63
CA ASN A 106 -11.80 -12.47 21.19
C ASN A 106 -10.36 -12.07 20.83
N PHE A 107 -9.35 -12.56 21.57
CA PHE A 107 -7.96 -12.17 21.35
C PHE A 107 -7.44 -12.53 19.95
N PRO A 108 -7.51 -13.79 19.46
CA PRO A 108 -7.06 -14.09 18.09
C PRO A 108 -7.91 -13.41 17.03
N ALA A 109 -9.19 -13.17 17.27
CA ALA A 109 -10.06 -12.44 16.35
C ALA A 109 -9.59 -10.97 16.17
N PHE A 110 -9.36 -10.26 17.29
CA PHE A 110 -8.85 -8.89 17.25
C PHE A 110 -7.42 -8.81 16.69
N LEU A 111 -6.59 -9.81 16.99
CA LEU A 111 -5.22 -9.87 16.47
C LEU A 111 -5.22 -9.92 14.93
N ILE A 112 -5.98 -10.83 14.32
CA ILE A 112 -6.08 -10.94 12.86
C ILE A 112 -6.59 -9.64 12.26
N LEU A 113 -7.67 -9.09 12.82
CA LEU A 113 -8.28 -7.88 12.30
C LEU A 113 -7.32 -6.69 12.39
N GLY A 114 -6.64 -6.54 13.52
CA GLY A 114 -5.64 -5.49 13.73
C GLY A 114 -4.48 -5.57 12.74
N LEU A 115 -3.90 -6.76 12.54
CA LEU A 115 -2.80 -6.97 11.59
C LEU A 115 -3.24 -6.72 10.13
N ALA A 116 -4.42 -7.18 9.74
CA ALA A 116 -4.96 -6.93 8.40
C ALA A 116 -5.25 -5.44 8.17
N MET A 117 -5.82 -4.75 9.16
CA MET A 117 -6.07 -3.30 9.10
C MET A 117 -4.77 -2.52 8.98
N MET A 118 -3.71 -2.88 9.74
CA MET A 118 -2.39 -2.25 9.62
C MET A 118 -1.84 -2.35 8.20
N LEU A 119 -1.89 -3.53 7.57
CA LEU A 119 -1.44 -3.73 6.19
C LEU A 119 -2.24 -2.88 5.20
N VAL A 120 -3.57 -2.88 5.32
CA VAL A 120 -4.45 -2.15 4.40
C VAL A 120 -4.30 -0.64 4.56
N ILE A 121 -4.22 -0.13 5.79
CA ILE A 121 -3.99 1.29 6.05
C ILE A 121 -2.63 1.73 5.46
N GLN A 122 -1.56 0.96 5.70
CA GLN A 122 -0.24 1.25 5.13
C GLN A 122 -0.28 1.25 3.60
N ALA A 123 -0.94 0.27 2.97
CA ALA A 123 -1.12 0.22 1.53
C ALA A 123 -1.88 1.44 0.99
N THR A 124 -3.00 1.79 1.64
CA THR A 124 -3.82 2.95 1.26
C THR A 124 -3.01 4.24 1.34
N PHE A 125 -2.22 4.43 2.42
CA PHE A 125 -1.35 5.60 2.55
C PHE A 125 -0.31 5.68 1.43
N ASN A 126 0.35 4.56 1.08
CA ASN A 126 1.29 4.53 -0.03
C ASN A 126 0.63 4.89 -1.36
N MET A 127 -0.56 4.33 -1.64
CA MET A 127 -1.32 4.65 -2.85
C MET A 127 -1.72 6.13 -2.91
N LEU A 128 -2.16 6.74 -1.79
CA LEU A 128 -2.49 8.17 -1.71
C LEU A 128 -1.26 9.06 -1.95
N VAL A 129 -0.09 8.65 -1.47
CA VAL A 129 1.19 9.33 -1.75
C VAL A 129 1.52 9.21 -3.22
N ALA A 130 1.39 8.03 -3.81
CA ALA A 130 1.69 7.75 -5.21
C ALA A 130 0.84 8.60 -6.18
N VAL A 131 -0.46 8.74 -5.91
CA VAL A 131 -1.37 9.62 -6.68
C VAL A 131 -1.25 11.10 -6.30
N GLY A 132 -0.30 11.45 -5.44
CA GLY A 132 -0.06 12.85 -5.08
C GLY A 132 -1.10 13.46 -4.13
N ILE A 133 -2.03 12.71 -3.53
CA ILE A 133 -3.03 13.22 -2.58
C ILE A 133 -2.41 13.43 -1.20
N ALA A 134 -1.51 12.55 -0.76
CA ALA A 134 -0.82 12.63 0.52
C ALA A 134 0.65 13.08 0.35
N PRO A 135 1.28 13.67 1.38
CA PRO A 135 2.69 14.02 1.34
C PRO A 135 3.55 12.74 1.36
N VAL A 136 4.70 12.78 0.69
CA VAL A 136 5.66 11.64 0.63
C VAL A 136 6.13 11.27 2.04
N THR A 137 5.84 10.04 2.45
CA THR A 137 6.14 9.52 3.79
C THR A 137 7.29 8.52 3.81
N GLY A 138 7.74 8.03 2.65
CA GLY A 138 8.79 7.02 2.56
C GLY A 138 8.34 5.64 3.09
N GLN A 139 7.06 5.32 3.01
CA GLN A 139 6.54 4.01 3.42
C GLN A 139 6.33 3.12 2.20
N PRO A 140 6.96 1.92 2.17
CA PRO A 140 6.82 1.01 1.06
C PRO A 140 5.42 0.39 1.02
N LEU A 141 4.95 0.06 -0.18
CA LEU A 141 3.70 -0.67 -0.39
C LEU A 141 3.84 -2.11 0.15
N PRO A 142 3.04 -2.56 1.14
CA PRO A 142 3.17 -3.88 1.74
C PRO A 142 3.10 -5.01 0.70
N LEU A 143 3.93 -6.03 0.84
CA LEU A 143 4.00 -7.23 -0.01
C LEU A 143 4.46 -7.02 -1.45
N ILE A 144 4.44 -5.81 -1.99
CA ILE A 144 4.76 -5.50 -3.39
C ILE A 144 6.09 -4.76 -3.50
N SER A 145 6.35 -3.79 -2.61
CA SER A 145 7.58 -2.99 -2.65
C SER A 145 8.82 -3.77 -2.24
N ARG A 146 9.95 -3.39 -2.83
CA ARG A 146 11.28 -3.86 -2.47
C ARG A 146 11.76 -3.16 -1.18
N GLY A 147 11.32 -3.64 -0.02
CA GLY A 147 11.81 -3.14 1.26
C GLY A 147 12.26 -4.31 2.13
N GLY A 148 13.58 -4.51 2.34
CA GLY A 148 14.11 -5.71 3.02
C GLY A 148 13.47 -5.99 4.38
N THR A 149 13.53 -5.04 5.30
CA THR A 149 12.93 -5.18 6.65
C THR A 149 11.39 -5.15 6.62
N SER A 150 10.80 -4.32 5.76
CA SER A 150 9.35 -4.22 5.61
C SER A 150 8.76 -5.54 5.10
N THR A 151 9.41 -6.19 4.14
CA THR A 151 8.97 -7.49 3.61
C THR A 151 8.94 -8.56 4.70
N ILE A 152 9.97 -8.65 5.54
CA ILE A 152 10.04 -9.61 6.65
C ILE A 152 8.88 -9.38 7.63
N ILE A 153 8.63 -8.14 8.02
CA ILE A 153 7.55 -7.78 8.95
C ILE A 153 6.18 -8.11 8.34
N ASN A 154 5.96 -7.77 7.07
CA ASN A 154 4.71 -8.06 6.38
C ASN A 154 4.47 -9.57 6.22
N CYS A 155 5.52 -10.36 5.96
CA CYS A 155 5.45 -11.81 5.95
C CYS A 155 5.09 -12.37 7.33
N ALA A 156 5.65 -11.80 8.41
CA ALA A 156 5.29 -12.19 9.77
C ALA A 156 3.80 -11.90 10.07
N TYR A 157 3.27 -10.76 9.62
CA TYR A 157 1.85 -10.44 9.76
C TYR A 157 0.95 -11.46 9.04
N ILE A 158 1.27 -11.79 7.79
CA ILE A 158 0.54 -12.82 7.04
C ILE A 158 0.68 -14.20 7.69
N GLY A 159 1.88 -14.56 8.18
CA GLY A 159 2.12 -15.80 8.91
C GLY A 159 1.26 -15.91 10.17
N ALA A 160 1.14 -14.84 10.94
CA ALA A 160 0.27 -14.79 12.12
C ALA A 160 -1.21 -14.97 11.75
N ILE A 161 -1.69 -14.27 10.71
CA ILE A 161 -3.06 -14.40 10.21
C ILE A 161 -3.35 -15.85 9.78
N LEU A 162 -2.45 -16.47 9.03
CA LEU A 162 -2.59 -17.86 8.58
C LEU A 162 -2.56 -18.87 9.74
N SER A 163 -1.69 -18.66 10.73
CA SER A 163 -1.58 -19.51 11.92
C SER A 163 -2.89 -19.57 12.70
N VAL A 164 -3.48 -18.40 12.96
CA VAL A 164 -4.77 -18.34 13.66
C VAL A 164 -5.91 -18.91 12.80
N SER A 165 -5.91 -18.66 11.50
CA SER A 165 -6.88 -19.23 10.56
C SER A 165 -6.89 -20.77 10.60
N ARG A 166 -5.70 -21.39 10.66
CA ARG A 166 -5.55 -22.84 10.78
C ARG A 166 -6.12 -23.37 12.10
N SER A 167 -5.86 -22.69 13.19
CA SER A 167 -6.37 -23.04 14.52
C SER A 167 -7.90 -22.98 14.60
N ALA A 168 -8.49 -21.95 14.03
CA ALA A 168 -9.95 -21.79 13.96
C ALA A 168 -10.61 -22.90 13.14
N LYS A 169 -10.03 -23.28 12.00
CA LYS A 169 -10.54 -24.38 11.14
C LYS A 169 -10.48 -25.74 11.84
N LYS A 170 -9.36 -26.08 12.46
CA LYS A 170 -9.16 -27.37 13.14
C LYS A 170 -10.17 -27.57 14.27
N LYS A 171 -10.53 -26.51 14.98
CA LYS A 171 -11.49 -26.58 16.07
C LYS A 171 -12.91 -26.80 15.57
N THR A 172 -13.32 -26.12 14.50
CA THR A 172 -14.63 -26.32 13.87
C THR A 172 -14.81 -27.75 13.39
N GLU A 173 -13.76 -28.36 12.82
CA GLU A 173 -13.77 -29.74 12.35
C GLU A 173 -13.90 -30.74 13.51
N ASN A 174 -13.20 -30.50 14.63
CA ASN A 174 -13.29 -31.33 15.83
C ASN A 174 -14.68 -31.25 16.52
N LEU A 175 -15.37 -30.11 16.45
CA LEU A 175 -16.73 -29.99 16.97
C LEU A 175 -17.73 -30.75 16.10
N ALA A 176 -17.61 -30.66 14.78
CA ALA A 176 -18.45 -31.39 13.86
C ALA A 176 -18.31 -32.93 13.99
N LEU A 177 -17.09 -33.40 14.33
CA LEU A 177 -16.84 -34.84 14.60
C LEU A 177 -17.38 -35.34 15.94
N LYS A 178 -17.69 -34.45 16.87
CA LYS A 178 -18.27 -34.81 18.19
C LYS A 178 -19.80 -34.85 18.18
N GLU A 179 -20.41 -34.30 17.13
CA GLU A 179 -21.87 -34.28 16.97
C GLU A 179 -22.39 -35.47 16.13
N ILE A 180 -21.47 -36.30 15.60
CA ILE A 180 -21.77 -37.59 14.91
C ILE A 180 -21.50 -38.74 15.87
#